data_c3c2a676ff9c0d0dbcd67fc779e86980
#
_entry.id   c3c2a676ff9c0d0dbcd67fc779e86980
#
_cell.length_a   1.000
_cell.length_b   1.000
_cell.length_c   1.000
_cell.angle_alpha   90.00
_cell.angle_beta   90.00
_cell.angle_gamma   90.00
#
_symmetry.space_group_name_H-M   'P 1'
#
loop_
_entity.id
_entity.type
_entity.pdbx_description
1 polymer ?
#
loop_
_entity_poly.entity_id
_entity_poly.type
_entity_poly.pdbx_seq_one_letter_code
_entity_poly.pdbx_strand_id
1 'polypeptide(L)'
;MPKSTLLIVDDERSAREGLVRLFKQEYHVLAVESGASALEILKTRSVDVMLSDVRMPGMDGLALMEEAQRQHPDLVVIILTAYGDVELAVQAMQRGATDFMTKPLHLDKLELVVKRCLQSRNLEQENAALKAQLDVRFGMENMIGHSAPMQSVFETIRQVAQSRATVLIQGESGTGKELVAKAIHQLSVRKSAPFVPVHCAALAENLLESEL
;
A
#
# COMPACT_ATOMS: atom_id res chain seq x y z
N MET A 1 -2.53 -18.08 -10.85
CA MET A 1 -1.96 -17.35 -9.70
C MET A 1 -2.15 -18.20 -8.46
N PRO A 2 -1.25 -18.20 -7.47
CA PRO A 2 -1.49 -18.87 -6.20
C PRO A 2 -2.73 -18.26 -5.53
N LYS A 3 -3.50 -19.10 -4.83
CA LYS A 3 -4.66 -18.62 -4.07
C LYS A 3 -4.20 -17.78 -2.88
N SER A 4 -4.85 -16.64 -2.65
CA SER A 4 -4.61 -15.84 -1.44
C SER A 4 -5.00 -16.61 -0.19
N THR A 5 -4.28 -16.37 0.92
CA THR A 5 -4.53 -17.01 2.21
C THR A 5 -5.47 -16.15 3.05
N LEU A 6 -6.59 -16.72 3.45
CA LEU A 6 -7.62 -16.10 4.29
C LEU A 6 -7.64 -16.77 5.66
N LEU A 7 -7.47 -15.96 6.72
CA LEU A 7 -7.55 -16.40 8.11
C LEU A 7 -8.91 -15.98 8.70
N ILE A 8 -9.65 -16.94 9.24
CA ILE A 8 -10.93 -16.71 9.90
C ILE A 8 -10.73 -16.91 11.42
N VAL A 9 -11.11 -15.89 12.19
CA VAL A 9 -11.03 -15.91 13.66
C VAL A 9 -12.42 -15.60 14.22
N ASP A 10 -13.04 -16.62 14.79
CA ASP A 10 -14.39 -16.53 15.36
C ASP A 10 -14.52 -17.65 16.41
N ASP A 11 -14.95 -17.36 17.62
CA ASP A 11 -15.09 -18.35 18.70
C ASP A 11 -16.30 -19.27 18.46
N GLU A 12 -17.29 -18.81 17.69
CA GLU A 12 -18.45 -19.59 17.34
C GLU A 12 -18.15 -20.59 16.20
N ARG A 13 -18.20 -21.89 16.52
CA ARG A 13 -17.90 -22.96 15.57
C ARG A 13 -18.77 -22.93 14.31
N SER A 14 -20.06 -22.67 14.47
CA SER A 14 -21.03 -22.66 13.35
C SER A 14 -20.74 -21.54 12.35
N ALA A 15 -20.46 -20.32 12.85
CA ALA A 15 -20.06 -19.18 12.04
C ALA A 15 -18.75 -19.46 11.31
N ARG A 16 -17.75 -19.97 12.01
CA ARG A 16 -16.43 -20.32 11.48
C ARG A 16 -16.53 -21.37 10.36
N GLU A 17 -17.26 -22.47 10.57
CA GLU A 17 -17.47 -23.51 9.54
C GLU A 17 -18.24 -22.98 8.33
N GLY A 18 -19.22 -22.10 8.52
CA GLY A 18 -19.96 -21.44 7.47
C GLY A 18 -19.03 -20.60 6.56
N LEU A 19 -18.19 -19.77 7.16
CA LEU A 19 -17.22 -18.95 6.42
C LEU A 19 -16.17 -19.80 5.70
N VAL A 20 -15.69 -20.87 6.31
CA VAL A 20 -14.76 -21.82 5.65
C VAL A 20 -15.41 -22.42 4.39
N ARG A 21 -16.68 -22.84 4.45
CA ARG A 21 -17.38 -23.39 3.29
C ARG A 21 -17.52 -22.38 2.16
N LEU A 22 -17.77 -21.09 2.50
CA LEU A 22 -17.88 -20.02 1.55
C LEU A 22 -16.56 -19.79 0.79
N PHE A 23 -15.46 -19.65 1.51
CA PHE A 23 -14.21 -19.18 0.92
C PHE A 23 -13.26 -20.27 0.41
N LYS A 24 -13.41 -21.54 0.79
CA LYS A 24 -12.48 -22.64 0.48
C LYS A 24 -12.26 -22.89 -1.03
N GLN A 25 -13.19 -22.49 -1.89
CA GLN A 25 -13.06 -22.69 -3.33
C GLN A 25 -12.07 -21.68 -3.94
N GLU A 26 -12.10 -20.43 -3.49
CA GLU A 26 -11.31 -19.33 -4.06
C GLU A 26 -10.02 -19.05 -3.28
N TYR A 27 -9.99 -19.33 -1.97
CA TYR A 27 -8.90 -19.00 -1.06
C TYR A 27 -8.28 -20.24 -0.41
N HIS A 28 -7.04 -20.08 0.07
CA HIS A 28 -6.48 -21.02 1.05
C HIS A 28 -6.94 -20.57 2.44
N VAL A 29 -7.91 -21.30 3.00
CA VAL A 29 -8.58 -20.88 4.25
C VAL A 29 -7.93 -21.54 5.46
N LEU A 30 -7.55 -20.71 6.44
CA LEU A 30 -7.15 -21.08 7.77
C LEU A 30 -8.24 -20.59 8.74
N ALA A 31 -8.57 -21.38 9.77
CA ALA A 31 -9.62 -21.01 10.69
C ALA A 31 -9.25 -21.38 12.12
N VAL A 32 -9.42 -20.44 13.05
CA VAL A 32 -9.09 -20.59 14.48
C VAL A 32 -10.18 -19.99 15.36
N GLU A 33 -10.22 -20.40 16.61
CA GLU A 33 -11.25 -20.01 17.58
C GLU A 33 -10.86 -18.88 18.52
N SER A 34 -9.61 -18.38 18.45
CA SER A 34 -9.13 -17.36 19.36
C SER A 34 -8.07 -16.46 18.74
N GLY A 35 -7.96 -15.23 19.25
CA GLY A 35 -6.91 -14.28 18.85
C GLY A 35 -5.50 -14.81 19.10
N ALA A 36 -5.27 -15.53 20.19
CA ALA A 36 -3.96 -16.12 20.48
C ALA A 36 -3.54 -17.15 19.42
N SER A 37 -4.45 -18.03 19.02
CA SER A 37 -4.19 -18.98 17.93
C SER A 37 -3.98 -18.30 16.59
N ALA A 38 -4.67 -17.17 16.33
CA ALA A 38 -4.47 -16.38 15.13
C ALA A 38 -3.06 -15.79 15.06
N LEU A 39 -2.55 -15.22 16.16
CA LEU A 39 -1.19 -14.68 16.22
C LEU A 39 -0.12 -15.76 16.01
N GLU A 40 -0.32 -16.97 16.51
CA GLU A 40 0.62 -18.08 16.24
C GLU A 40 0.65 -18.48 14.76
N ILE A 41 -0.51 -18.44 14.07
CA ILE A 41 -0.55 -18.66 12.62
C ILE A 41 0.19 -17.55 11.89
N LEU A 42 -0.04 -16.29 12.24
CA LEU A 42 0.59 -15.13 11.61
C LEU A 42 2.12 -15.15 11.73
N LYS A 43 2.68 -15.69 12.81
CA LYS A 43 4.14 -15.86 12.96
C LYS A 43 4.74 -16.87 12.00
N THR A 44 3.98 -17.86 11.56
CA THR A 44 4.50 -19.01 10.81
C THR A 44 4.05 -19.06 9.36
N ARG A 45 3.00 -18.34 9.02
CA ARG A 45 2.39 -18.36 7.68
C ARG A 45 2.09 -16.95 7.18
N SER A 46 2.26 -16.75 5.87
CA SER A 46 1.80 -15.55 5.21
C SER A 46 0.28 -15.58 5.07
N VAL A 47 -0.38 -14.55 5.57
CA VAL A 47 -1.83 -14.35 5.50
C VAL A 47 -2.09 -13.04 4.75
N ASP A 48 -3.00 -13.08 3.77
CA ASP A 48 -3.34 -11.92 2.95
C ASP A 48 -4.52 -11.14 3.53
N VAL A 49 -5.50 -11.86 4.08
CA VAL A 49 -6.69 -11.26 4.67
C VAL A 49 -7.12 -12.02 5.93
N MET A 50 -7.50 -11.29 6.96
CA MET A 50 -8.04 -11.81 8.20
C MET A 50 -9.47 -11.31 8.40
N LEU A 51 -10.41 -12.24 8.62
CA LEU A 51 -11.75 -11.97 9.07
C LEU A 51 -11.78 -12.28 10.58
N SER A 52 -12.08 -11.29 11.42
CA SER A 52 -12.10 -11.48 12.87
C SER A 52 -13.43 -11.04 13.47
N ASP A 53 -14.02 -11.87 14.30
CA ASP A 53 -15.08 -11.40 15.20
C ASP A 53 -14.51 -10.39 16.19
N VAL A 54 -15.30 -9.39 16.57
CA VAL A 54 -14.95 -8.44 17.63
C VAL A 54 -15.00 -9.13 18.99
N ARG A 55 -16.07 -9.86 19.28
CA ARG A 55 -16.34 -10.39 20.62
C ARG A 55 -15.83 -11.83 20.75
N MET A 56 -14.61 -11.99 21.23
CA MET A 56 -14.02 -13.28 21.50
C MET A 56 -13.51 -13.35 22.95
N PRO A 57 -13.53 -14.53 23.57
CA PRO A 57 -12.95 -14.73 24.91
C PRO A 57 -11.44 -14.46 24.92
N GLY A 58 -10.99 -13.75 25.95
CA GLY A 58 -9.58 -13.43 26.17
C GLY A 58 -9.12 -12.21 25.36
N MET A 59 -8.69 -12.40 24.13
CA MET A 59 -8.27 -11.31 23.22
C MET A 59 -9.43 -11.00 22.28
N ASP A 60 -9.93 -9.77 22.33
CA ASP A 60 -10.95 -9.28 21.40
C ASP A 60 -10.38 -9.04 19.98
N GLY A 61 -11.27 -8.93 19.00
CA GLY A 61 -10.88 -8.78 17.60
C GLY A 61 -10.16 -7.46 17.30
N LEU A 62 -10.39 -6.39 18.07
CA LEU A 62 -9.69 -5.11 17.89
C LEU A 62 -8.25 -5.19 18.41
N ALA A 63 -8.04 -5.78 19.57
CA ALA A 63 -6.71 -6.02 20.13
C ALA A 63 -5.90 -6.99 19.24
N LEU A 64 -6.56 -8.03 18.70
CA LEU A 64 -5.94 -8.93 17.73
C LEU A 64 -5.51 -8.17 16.46
N MET A 65 -6.37 -7.33 15.92
CA MET A 65 -6.08 -6.53 14.73
C MET A 65 -4.85 -5.65 14.94
N GLU A 66 -4.80 -4.88 16.03
CA GLU A 66 -3.69 -3.99 16.34
C GLU A 66 -2.36 -4.74 16.46
N GLU A 67 -2.37 -5.89 17.14
CA GLU A 67 -1.16 -6.71 17.28
C GLU A 67 -0.75 -7.35 15.95
N ALA A 68 -1.71 -7.84 15.16
CA ALA A 68 -1.46 -8.42 13.85
C ALA A 68 -0.89 -7.40 12.87
N GLN A 69 -1.45 -6.19 12.79
CA GLN A 69 -0.99 -5.14 11.90
C GLN A 69 0.38 -4.56 12.30
N ARG A 70 0.73 -4.58 13.58
CA ARG A 70 2.07 -4.19 14.04
C ARG A 70 3.15 -5.10 13.47
N GLN A 71 2.87 -6.39 13.36
CA GLN A 71 3.80 -7.40 12.81
C GLN A 71 3.68 -7.53 11.29
N HIS A 72 2.49 -7.31 10.74
CA HIS A 72 2.14 -7.44 9.32
C HIS A 72 1.38 -6.21 8.83
N PRO A 73 2.06 -5.09 8.52
CA PRO A 73 1.39 -3.82 8.14
C PRO A 73 0.50 -3.93 6.90
N ASP A 74 0.81 -4.87 6.02
CA ASP A 74 0.07 -5.10 4.77
C ASP A 74 -1.12 -6.07 4.92
N LEU A 75 -1.39 -6.56 6.14
CA LEU A 75 -2.48 -7.48 6.38
C LEU A 75 -3.83 -6.76 6.22
N VAL A 76 -4.66 -7.25 5.31
CA VAL A 76 -6.05 -6.80 5.20
C VAL A 76 -6.84 -7.36 6.38
N VAL A 77 -7.45 -6.50 7.20
CA VAL A 77 -8.27 -6.93 8.33
C VAL A 77 -9.69 -6.43 8.16
N ILE A 78 -10.64 -7.37 8.16
CA ILE A 78 -12.07 -7.10 8.11
C ILE A 78 -12.68 -7.56 9.43
N ILE A 79 -13.32 -6.64 10.13
CA ILE A 79 -13.93 -6.89 11.44
C ILE A 79 -15.39 -7.29 11.26
N LEU A 80 -15.78 -8.38 11.91
CA LEU A 80 -17.17 -8.85 11.96
C LEU A 80 -17.76 -8.45 13.32
N THR A 81 -18.85 -7.70 13.32
CA THR A 81 -19.45 -7.16 14.56
C THR A 81 -20.95 -7.50 14.65
N ALA A 82 -21.47 -7.54 15.86
CA ALA A 82 -22.90 -7.77 16.06
C ALA A 82 -23.76 -6.57 15.58
N TYR A 83 -25.03 -6.82 15.28
CA TYR A 83 -25.97 -5.80 14.87
C TYR A 83 -26.15 -4.72 15.94
N GLY A 84 -26.03 -3.45 15.55
CA GLY A 84 -26.20 -2.29 16.44
C GLY A 84 -24.92 -1.71 17.03
N ASP A 85 -23.78 -2.35 16.90
CA ASP A 85 -22.48 -1.86 17.43
C ASP A 85 -21.80 -0.85 16.47
N VAL A 86 -22.50 0.23 16.10
CA VAL A 86 -21.95 1.27 15.20
C VAL A 86 -20.69 1.92 15.78
N GLU A 87 -20.67 2.13 17.10
CA GLU A 87 -19.48 2.71 17.78
C GLU A 87 -18.26 1.80 17.65
N LEU A 88 -18.41 0.48 17.79
CA LEU A 88 -17.33 -0.48 17.58
C LEU A 88 -16.86 -0.53 16.13
N ALA A 89 -17.77 -0.38 15.16
CA ALA A 89 -17.41 -0.29 13.75
C ALA A 89 -16.56 0.96 13.48
N VAL A 90 -16.96 2.11 14.01
CA VAL A 90 -16.18 3.36 13.89
C VAL A 90 -14.82 3.22 14.58
N GLN A 91 -14.76 2.65 15.77
CA GLN A 91 -13.50 2.39 16.47
C GLN A 91 -12.58 1.46 15.67
N ALA A 92 -13.13 0.40 15.07
CA ALA A 92 -12.36 -0.51 14.22
C ALA A 92 -11.68 0.23 13.07
N MET A 93 -12.44 1.06 12.34
CA MET A 93 -11.90 1.86 11.24
C MET A 93 -10.85 2.86 11.70
N GLN A 94 -11.07 3.55 12.82
CA GLN A 94 -10.10 4.50 13.38
C GLN A 94 -8.80 3.82 13.83
N ARG A 95 -8.87 2.55 14.24
CA ARG A 95 -7.71 1.76 14.68
C ARG A 95 -7.02 1.00 13.53
N GLY A 96 -7.49 1.16 12.28
CA GLY A 96 -6.81 0.63 11.09
C GLY A 96 -7.46 -0.60 10.46
N ALA A 97 -8.70 -0.97 10.82
CA ALA A 97 -9.43 -1.98 10.06
C ALA A 97 -9.57 -1.54 8.61
N THR A 98 -9.36 -2.48 7.68
CA THR A 98 -9.55 -2.20 6.25
C THR A 98 -11.03 -2.04 5.90
N ASP A 99 -11.88 -2.83 6.57
CA ASP A 99 -13.34 -2.73 6.47
C ASP A 99 -14.02 -3.41 7.67
N PHE A 100 -15.33 -3.28 7.78
CA PHE A 100 -16.13 -3.99 8.79
C PHE A 100 -17.44 -4.50 8.21
N MET A 101 -18.02 -5.52 8.82
CA MET A 101 -19.34 -6.03 8.48
C MET A 101 -20.15 -6.39 9.71
N THR A 102 -21.45 -6.09 9.66
CA THR A 102 -22.39 -6.42 10.74
C THR A 102 -23.01 -7.80 10.55
N LYS A 103 -23.11 -8.57 11.61
CA LYS A 103 -23.89 -9.83 11.66
C LYS A 103 -25.41 -9.51 11.75
N PRO A 104 -26.33 -10.19 11.05
CA PRO A 104 -26.10 -11.40 10.27
C PRO A 104 -25.37 -11.11 8.95
N LEU A 105 -24.39 -11.97 8.61
CA LEU A 105 -23.54 -11.77 7.45
C LEU A 105 -24.29 -12.08 6.15
N HIS A 106 -24.33 -11.13 5.23
CA HIS A 106 -24.72 -11.36 3.85
C HIS A 106 -23.51 -11.90 3.08
N LEU A 107 -23.51 -13.20 2.77
CA LEU A 107 -22.35 -13.92 2.22
C LEU A 107 -21.86 -13.31 0.91
N ASP A 108 -22.76 -12.99 -0.02
CA ASP A 108 -22.40 -12.36 -1.31
C ASP A 108 -21.70 -11.01 -1.11
N LYS A 109 -22.19 -10.23 -0.13
CA LYS A 109 -21.59 -8.94 0.20
C LYS A 109 -20.21 -9.11 0.83
N LEU A 110 -20.03 -10.12 1.69
CA LEU A 110 -18.75 -10.41 2.32
C LEU A 110 -17.70 -10.84 1.29
N GLU A 111 -18.07 -11.71 0.33
CA GLU A 111 -17.19 -12.07 -0.79
C GLU A 111 -16.73 -10.86 -1.59
N LEU A 112 -17.66 -9.96 -1.91
CA LEU A 112 -17.35 -8.73 -2.64
C LEU A 112 -16.41 -7.82 -1.86
N VAL A 113 -16.61 -7.66 -0.55
CA VAL A 113 -15.76 -6.86 0.33
C VAL A 113 -14.34 -7.44 0.39
N VAL A 114 -14.21 -8.75 0.62
CA VAL A 114 -12.91 -9.43 0.65
C VAL A 114 -12.16 -9.23 -0.68
N LYS A 115 -12.83 -9.46 -1.82
CA LYS A 115 -12.26 -9.25 -3.15
C LYS A 115 -11.77 -7.82 -3.36
N ARG A 116 -12.60 -6.83 -3.03
CA ARG A 116 -12.28 -5.40 -3.17
C ARG A 116 -11.05 -5.01 -2.33
N CYS A 117 -11.02 -5.42 -1.07
CA CYS A 117 -9.91 -5.10 -0.16
C CYS A 117 -8.58 -5.71 -0.63
N LEU A 118 -8.61 -6.97 -1.10
CA LEU A 118 -7.42 -7.61 -1.66
C LEU A 118 -6.96 -6.96 -2.97
N GLN A 119 -7.87 -6.55 -3.84
CA GLN A 119 -7.53 -5.81 -5.07
C GLN A 119 -6.88 -4.47 -4.76
N SER A 120 -7.43 -3.69 -3.82
CA SER A 120 -6.84 -2.41 -3.40
C SER A 120 -5.42 -2.59 -2.89
N ARG A 121 -5.20 -3.55 -1.99
CA ARG A 121 -3.87 -3.89 -1.47
C ARG A 121 -2.89 -4.26 -2.59
N ASN A 122 -3.31 -5.13 -3.51
CA ASN A 122 -2.45 -5.56 -4.62
C ASN A 122 -2.05 -4.38 -5.52
N LEU A 123 -3.00 -3.49 -5.83
CA LEU A 123 -2.74 -2.28 -6.61
C LEU A 123 -1.78 -1.32 -5.88
N GLU A 124 -1.93 -1.17 -4.57
CA GLU A 124 -1.02 -0.35 -3.75
C GLU A 124 0.39 -0.93 -3.72
N GLN A 125 0.53 -2.26 -3.56
CA GLN A 125 1.82 -2.94 -3.60
C GLN A 125 2.47 -2.86 -4.99
N GLU A 126 1.70 -3.07 -6.07
CA GLU A 126 2.21 -2.92 -7.43
C GLU A 126 2.65 -1.47 -7.70
N ASN A 127 1.87 -0.49 -7.27
CA ASN A 127 2.22 0.91 -7.40
C ASN A 127 3.51 1.25 -6.62
N ALA A 128 3.64 0.74 -5.40
CA ALA A 128 4.84 0.91 -4.59
C ALA A 128 6.07 0.25 -5.25
N ALA A 129 5.91 -0.96 -5.79
CA ALA A 129 6.98 -1.66 -6.49
C ALA A 129 7.41 -0.95 -7.78
N LEU A 130 6.44 -0.46 -8.58
CA LEU A 130 6.71 0.33 -9.78
C LEU A 130 7.41 1.65 -9.45
N LYS A 131 6.98 2.34 -8.40
CA LYS A 131 7.66 3.55 -7.90
C LYS A 131 9.10 3.25 -7.48
N ALA A 132 9.32 2.18 -6.71
CA ALA A 132 10.66 1.78 -6.29
C ALA A 132 11.56 1.44 -7.50
N GLN A 133 11.04 0.80 -8.55
CA GLN A 133 11.80 0.55 -9.79
C GLN A 133 12.15 1.87 -10.52
N LEU A 134 11.24 2.84 -10.53
CA LEU A 134 11.53 4.16 -11.09
C LEU A 134 12.59 4.90 -10.26
N ASP A 135 12.52 4.81 -8.93
CA ASP A 135 13.50 5.41 -8.03
C ASP A 135 14.91 4.86 -8.27
N VAL A 136 15.04 3.54 -8.38
CA VAL A 136 16.31 2.91 -8.75
C VAL A 136 16.76 3.35 -10.15
N ARG A 137 15.86 3.43 -11.13
CA ARG A 137 16.21 3.77 -12.52
C ARG A 137 16.63 5.22 -12.71
N PHE A 138 16.14 6.15 -11.92
CA PHE A 138 16.36 7.61 -12.07
C PHE A 138 17.07 8.26 -10.88
N GLY A 139 17.52 7.47 -9.92
CA GLY A 139 18.34 7.96 -8.80
C GLY A 139 19.73 8.45 -9.22
N MET A 140 20.39 9.20 -8.33
CA MET A 140 21.78 9.65 -8.53
C MET A 140 22.77 8.51 -8.78
N GLU A 141 22.44 7.30 -8.35
CA GLU A 141 23.26 6.11 -8.50
C GLU A 141 23.50 5.73 -9.97
N ASN A 142 22.61 6.15 -10.86
CA ASN A 142 22.74 5.93 -12.31
C ASN A 142 23.48 7.05 -13.05
N MET A 143 23.88 8.11 -12.35
CA MET A 143 24.69 9.17 -12.92
C MET A 143 26.17 8.81 -12.68
N ILE A 144 26.79 8.21 -13.71
CA ILE A 144 28.20 7.77 -13.65
C ILE A 144 29.13 8.98 -13.83
N GLY A 145 30.04 9.20 -12.86
CA GLY A 145 31.05 10.22 -12.97
C GLY A 145 31.87 10.39 -11.69
N HIS A 146 33.18 10.23 -11.80
CA HIS A 146 34.14 10.39 -10.68
C HIS A 146 35.03 11.63 -10.82
N SER A 147 34.82 12.42 -11.89
CA SER A 147 35.62 13.63 -12.10
C SER A 147 35.19 14.76 -11.14
N ALA A 148 36.13 15.64 -10.79
CA ALA A 148 35.86 16.74 -9.88
C ALA A 148 34.67 17.65 -10.37
N PRO A 149 34.54 17.96 -11.68
CA PRO A 149 33.37 18.69 -12.16
C PRO A 149 32.04 17.96 -11.93
N MET A 150 32.00 16.62 -12.10
CA MET A 150 30.80 15.84 -11.85
C MET A 150 30.44 15.79 -10.35
N GLN A 151 31.42 15.75 -9.47
CA GLN A 151 31.17 15.82 -8.02
C GLN A 151 30.53 17.15 -7.64
N SER A 152 30.98 18.27 -8.21
CA SER A 152 30.35 19.58 -8.01
C SER A 152 28.90 19.61 -8.52
N VAL A 153 28.59 18.94 -9.64
CA VAL A 153 27.21 18.79 -10.13
C VAL A 153 26.37 18.01 -9.13
N PHE A 154 26.88 16.89 -8.59
CA PHE A 154 26.15 16.09 -7.60
C PHE A 154 25.88 16.86 -6.30
N GLU A 155 26.84 17.65 -5.82
CA GLU A 155 26.63 18.52 -4.67
C GLU A 155 25.56 19.58 -4.94
N THR A 156 25.61 20.22 -6.10
CA THR A 156 24.60 21.19 -6.50
C THR A 156 23.22 20.57 -6.59
N ILE A 157 23.07 19.37 -7.18
CA ILE A 157 21.80 18.63 -7.21
C ILE A 157 21.24 18.42 -5.79
N ARG A 158 22.07 17.97 -4.84
CA ARG A 158 21.62 17.77 -3.44
C ARG A 158 21.15 19.05 -2.78
N GLN A 159 21.84 20.16 -3.03
CA GLN A 159 21.48 21.46 -2.45
C GLN A 159 20.18 22.00 -3.03
N VAL A 160 20.02 22.00 -4.36
CA VAL A 160 18.84 22.58 -5.01
C VAL A 160 17.59 21.73 -4.83
N ALA A 161 17.73 20.41 -4.65
CA ALA A 161 16.62 19.49 -4.44
C ALA A 161 15.80 19.82 -3.18
N GLN A 162 16.42 20.40 -2.16
CA GLN A 162 15.75 20.80 -0.93
C GLN A 162 15.02 22.16 -1.05
N SER A 163 15.24 22.87 -2.17
CA SER A 163 14.67 24.18 -2.47
C SER A 163 13.41 24.05 -3.35
N ARG A 164 12.56 25.08 -3.31
CA ARG A 164 11.45 25.25 -4.26
C ARG A 164 11.80 26.19 -5.42
N ALA A 165 13.07 26.59 -5.53
CA ALA A 165 13.52 27.50 -6.58
C ALA A 165 13.46 26.85 -7.96
N THR A 166 13.26 27.67 -8.98
CA THR A 166 13.40 27.25 -10.38
C THR A 166 14.86 26.96 -10.70
N VAL A 167 15.12 25.82 -11.33
CA VAL A 167 16.48 25.38 -11.69
C VAL A 167 16.61 25.38 -13.20
N LEU A 168 17.61 26.11 -13.72
CA LEU A 168 18.01 26.07 -15.14
C LEU A 168 19.17 25.09 -15.31
N ILE A 169 18.98 24.05 -16.15
CA ILE A 169 19.99 23.05 -16.46
C ILE A 169 20.50 23.30 -17.89
N GLN A 170 21.79 23.61 -18.03
CA GLN A 170 22.42 23.88 -19.31
C GLN A 170 23.46 22.81 -19.67
N GLY A 171 23.65 22.54 -20.94
CA GLY A 171 24.61 21.59 -21.46
C GLY A 171 24.32 21.20 -22.91
N GLU A 172 25.23 20.56 -23.59
CA GLU A 172 25.08 20.07 -24.94
C GLU A 172 24.03 18.97 -25.06
N SER A 173 23.56 18.67 -26.28
CA SER A 173 22.62 17.58 -26.52
C SER A 173 23.25 16.23 -26.10
N GLY A 174 22.48 15.37 -25.43
CA GLY A 174 22.99 14.05 -25.00
C GLY A 174 23.78 14.02 -23.68
N THR A 175 24.06 15.17 -23.03
CA THR A 175 24.85 15.22 -21.77
C THR A 175 24.08 14.76 -20.51
N GLY A 176 22.84 14.30 -20.62
CA GLY A 176 22.08 13.77 -19.48
C GLY A 176 21.29 14.82 -18.68
N LYS A 177 20.98 15.99 -19.24
CA LYS A 177 20.19 17.03 -18.55
C LYS A 177 18.86 16.51 -17.97
N GLU A 178 18.21 15.60 -18.67
CA GLU A 178 16.97 14.98 -18.20
C GLU A 178 17.20 14.10 -16.96
N LEU A 179 18.34 13.40 -16.89
CA LEU A 179 18.72 12.63 -15.70
C LEU A 179 18.95 13.53 -14.50
N VAL A 180 19.59 14.70 -14.71
CA VAL A 180 19.76 15.72 -13.66
C VAL A 180 18.41 16.22 -13.15
N ALA A 181 17.47 16.54 -14.04
CA ALA A 181 16.14 17.01 -13.65
C ALA A 181 15.37 15.94 -12.85
N LYS A 182 15.43 14.68 -13.28
CA LYS A 182 14.82 13.54 -12.56
C LYS A 182 15.50 13.31 -11.20
N ALA A 183 16.82 13.42 -11.11
CA ALA A 183 17.55 13.29 -9.85
C ALA A 183 17.19 14.40 -8.85
N ILE A 184 17.05 15.65 -9.31
CA ILE A 184 16.58 16.76 -8.47
C ILE A 184 15.17 16.46 -7.93
N HIS A 185 14.26 15.98 -8.78
CA HIS A 185 12.90 15.63 -8.35
C HIS A 185 12.91 14.52 -7.31
N GLN A 186 13.66 13.45 -7.53
CA GLN A 186 13.76 12.29 -6.63
C GLN A 186 14.34 12.65 -5.25
N LEU A 187 15.28 13.58 -5.19
CA LEU A 187 15.88 14.05 -3.94
C LEU A 187 15.05 15.16 -3.26
N SER A 188 14.02 15.68 -3.94
CA SER A 188 13.21 16.78 -3.42
C SER A 188 12.18 16.33 -2.40
N VAL A 189 11.66 17.28 -1.61
CA VAL A 189 10.51 17.08 -0.72
C VAL A 189 9.22 16.70 -1.49
N ARG A 190 9.23 16.86 -2.80
CA ARG A 190 8.11 16.55 -3.71
C ARG A 190 8.29 15.23 -4.47
N LYS A 191 9.20 14.35 -4.06
CA LYS A 191 9.49 13.08 -4.74
C LYS A 191 8.28 12.16 -4.95
N SER A 192 7.26 12.28 -4.11
CA SER A 192 6.00 11.52 -4.23
C SER A 192 4.98 12.15 -5.19
N ALA A 193 5.21 13.40 -5.63
CA ALA A 193 4.36 14.06 -6.62
C ALA A 193 4.72 13.62 -8.06
N PRO A 194 3.83 13.75 -9.04
CA PRO A 194 4.14 13.40 -10.41
C PRO A 194 5.24 14.31 -11.00
N PHE A 195 6.20 13.70 -11.71
CA PHE A 195 7.16 14.41 -12.56
C PHE A 195 6.60 14.51 -13.98
N VAL A 196 6.31 15.72 -14.44
CA VAL A 196 5.68 15.97 -15.73
C VAL A 196 6.69 16.61 -16.70
N PRO A 197 7.32 15.83 -17.60
CA PRO A 197 8.18 16.38 -18.65
C PRO A 197 7.34 17.00 -19.77
N VAL A 198 7.65 18.25 -20.15
CA VAL A 198 6.99 18.96 -21.25
C VAL A 198 8.02 19.29 -22.34
N HIS A 199 7.77 18.79 -23.56
CA HIS A 199 8.58 19.08 -24.74
C HIS A 199 8.07 20.36 -25.43
N CYS A 200 8.54 21.52 -24.99
CA CYS A 200 8.08 22.81 -25.53
C CYS A 200 8.24 22.93 -27.04
N ALA A 201 9.28 22.33 -27.62
CA ALA A 201 9.49 22.35 -29.09
C ALA A 201 8.48 21.51 -29.89
N ALA A 202 7.72 20.62 -29.22
CA ALA A 202 6.70 19.78 -29.85
C ALA A 202 5.29 20.37 -29.73
N LEU A 203 5.12 21.44 -28.94
CA LEU A 203 3.84 22.14 -28.76
C LEU A 203 3.71 23.28 -29.74
N ALA A 204 2.53 23.45 -30.35
CA ALA A 204 2.21 24.64 -31.10
C ALA A 204 2.16 25.89 -30.18
N GLU A 205 2.61 27.06 -30.67
CA GLU A 205 2.69 28.28 -29.85
C GLU A 205 1.39 28.61 -29.09
N ASN A 206 0.25 28.40 -29.73
CA ASN A 206 -1.08 28.66 -29.15
C ASN A 206 -1.50 27.64 -28.07
N LEU A 207 -0.89 26.47 -28.03
CA LEU A 207 -1.14 25.46 -26.98
C LEU A 207 -0.23 25.66 -25.77
N LEU A 208 0.93 26.27 -25.96
CA LEU A 208 1.89 26.47 -24.87
C LEU A 208 1.33 27.42 -23.80
N GLU A 209 0.58 28.46 -24.19
CA GLU A 209 -0.05 29.43 -23.29
C GLU A 209 -1.24 28.83 -22.50
N SER A 210 -1.90 27.81 -23.05
CA SER A 210 -3.06 27.19 -22.41
C SER A 210 -2.70 25.99 -21.49
N GLU A 211 -1.52 25.37 -21.67
CA GLU A 211 -1.08 24.19 -20.92
C GLU A 211 -0.09 24.54 -19.79
N LEU A 212 0.53 25.74 -19.81
CA LEU A 212 1.44 26.27 -18.78
C LEU A 212 0.77 27.33 -17.92
#